data_a0bbd31556bdb76c77f3b8b766b6ee97
#
_entry.id   a0bbd31556bdb76c77f3b8b766b6ee97
#
_cell.length_a   1.000
_cell.length_b   1.000
_cell.length_c   1.000
_cell.angle_alpha   90.00
_cell.angle_beta   90.00
_cell.angle_gamma   90.00
#
_symmetry.space_group_name_H-M   'P 1'
#
loop_
_entity.id
_entity.type
_entity.pdbx_description
1 polymer ?
#
loop_
_entity_poly.entity_id
_entity_poly.type
_entity_poly.pdbx_seq_one_letter_code
_entity_poly.pdbx_strand_id
1 'polypeptide(L)'
;MATIAATVLVVVLVATVTIAALTRGAGTPVADAGTPRDPGISAEPTPEPTPLTPVETLLASTDDPNACAVSFAGDGVDQAPILQTQGTLYAGLPIPGREGAVFAGWYATPEDAAAFAVPARINGSEMVACTDRQVTLHGAWKTPEENAAEDARIPILMYHQFTTNPEGESGWLRGNYAYIGDFDAHMNHVATGGFYLPTWDELSGFIDGRLWLPNRSVIVTDDDADQTWFDLAVPVVDKYQVLSTSFMITAYRQDPAPSPYVLRRSHTHDMHQAGANGDGRITNYAVPEIVADMEASAQVLGVKEVMAYPFGHYNDTAKEGLRQAGFEMARTIEPGYVTIGTDKLALPTIRINYGMGLDALVNLIG
;
A
#
# COMPACT_ATOMS: atom_id res chain seq x y z
N MET A 1 11.43 -14.43 47.47
CA MET A 1 12.46 -15.48 47.36
C MET A 1 12.57 -15.88 45.90
N ALA A 2 13.81 -15.83 45.42
CA ALA A 2 14.36 -16.35 44.17
C ALA A 2 14.01 -15.63 42.86
N THR A 3 14.84 -14.67 42.55
CA THR A 3 15.10 -14.09 41.22
C THR A 3 15.89 -15.10 40.36
N ILE A 4 15.46 -15.39 39.15
CA ILE A 4 16.28 -16.08 38.15
C ILE A 4 16.52 -15.09 37.01
N ALA A 5 17.79 -14.64 36.94
CA ALA A 5 18.30 -13.87 35.81
C ALA A 5 18.83 -14.83 34.74
N ALA A 6 18.30 -14.76 33.53
CA ALA A 6 18.83 -15.49 32.38
C ALA A 6 19.83 -14.59 31.64
N THR A 7 21.09 -14.95 31.67
CA THR A 7 22.19 -14.31 30.93
C THR A 7 22.27 -14.92 29.54
N VAL A 8 22.04 -14.14 28.49
CA VAL A 8 22.27 -14.55 27.10
C VAL A 8 23.74 -14.31 26.77
N LEU A 9 24.46 -15.37 26.45
CA LEU A 9 25.85 -15.35 26.02
C LEU A 9 25.89 -15.24 24.48
N VAL A 10 26.37 -14.10 23.98
CA VAL A 10 26.65 -13.92 22.54
C VAL A 10 28.06 -14.43 22.27
N VAL A 11 28.20 -15.51 21.50
CA VAL A 11 29.47 -16.03 21.02
C VAL A 11 29.78 -15.41 19.65
N VAL A 12 30.78 -14.54 19.61
CA VAL A 12 31.36 -14.01 18.38
C VAL A 12 32.49 -14.94 17.94
N LEU A 13 32.30 -15.62 16.81
CA LEU A 13 33.33 -16.42 16.15
C LEU A 13 34.20 -15.51 15.26
N VAL A 14 35.44 -15.26 15.68
CA VAL A 14 36.45 -14.59 14.83
C VAL A 14 37.27 -15.68 14.16
N ALA A 15 37.15 -15.80 12.84
CA ALA A 15 37.99 -16.66 12.01
C ALA A 15 39.29 -15.94 11.68
N THR A 16 40.41 -16.39 12.28
CA THR A 16 41.75 -15.95 11.94
C THR A 16 42.30 -16.80 10.79
N VAL A 17 42.59 -16.15 9.66
CA VAL A 17 43.33 -16.76 8.54
C VAL A 17 44.80 -16.64 8.80
N THR A 18 45.49 -17.76 9.00
CA THR A 18 46.94 -17.86 9.13
C THR A 18 47.59 -18.06 7.77
N ILE A 19 48.40 -17.09 7.34
CA ILE A 19 49.23 -17.18 6.13
C ILE A 19 50.56 -17.86 6.53
N ALA A 20 50.81 -19.05 6.03
CA ALA A 20 52.09 -19.72 6.18
C ALA A 20 53.03 -19.31 5.04
N ALA A 21 54.12 -18.64 5.40
CA ALA A 21 55.22 -18.36 4.48
C ALA A 21 56.19 -19.56 4.46
N LEU A 22 56.40 -20.12 3.27
CA LEU A 22 57.44 -21.13 3.06
C LEU A 22 58.65 -20.52 2.40
N THR A 23 59.80 -20.71 3.11
CA THR A 23 61.14 -20.23 2.79
C THR A 23 61.80 -21.06 1.69
N ARG A 24 62.64 -20.36 0.92
CA ARG A 24 63.46 -20.83 -0.19
C ARG A 24 64.48 -21.91 0.22
N GLY A 25 64.57 -22.94 -0.68
CA GLY A 25 65.75 -23.80 -0.76
C GLY A 25 66.38 -23.58 -2.13
N ALA A 26 67.67 -23.23 -2.13
CA ALA A 26 68.45 -23.07 -3.34
C ALA A 26 69.08 -24.42 -3.77
N GLY A 27 68.89 -24.80 -5.01
CA GLY A 27 69.62 -25.96 -5.65
C GLY A 27 70.02 -25.59 -7.07
N THR A 28 71.30 -25.73 -7.34
CA THR A 28 72.00 -25.40 -8.57
C THR A 28 71.74 -26.38 -9.74
N PRO A 29 72.00 -26.01 -11.00
CA PRO A 29 71.43 -26.65 -12.19
C PRO A 29 72.25 -27.83 -12.73
N VAL A 30 71.53 -28.82 -13.30
CA VAL A 30 72.12 -29.78 -14.23
C VAL A 30 71.43 -29.56 -15.57
N ALA A 31 72.27 -29.34 -16.62
CA ALA A 31 71.82 -29.26 -18.00
C ALA A 31 71.58 -30.65 -18.55
N ASP A 32 70.44 -30.91 -19.20
CA ASP A 32 70.28 -31.98 -20.13
C ASP A 32 69.46 -31.54 -21.39
N ALA A 33 69.75 -32.25 -22.45
CA ALA A 33 69.55 -31.82 -23.82
C ALA A 33 68.13 -32.02 -24.36
N GLY A 34 67.72 -31.11 -25.19
CA GLY A 34 66.74 -31.00 -26.22
C GLY A 34 65.72 -32.12 -26.50
N THR A 35 64.46 -31.76 -26.34
CA THR A 35 63.34 -32.31 -27.11
C THR A 35 62.54 -31.14 -27.74
N PRO A 36 61.93 -31.33 -28.97
CA PRO A 36 61.31 -30.24 -29.70
C PRO A 36 60.02 -29.77 -28.97
N ARG A 37 59.89 -28.49 -28.76
CA ARG A 37 58.66 -27.86 -28.29
C ARG A 37 57.57 -27.96 -29.35
N ASP A 38 56.51 -28.68 -29.00
CA ASP A 38 55.19 -28.58 -29.62
C ASP A 38 54.70 -27.10 -29.51
N PRO A 39 54.16 -26.49 -30.60
CA PRO A 39 53.61 -25.15 -30.50
C PRO A 39 52.40 -25.16 -29.59
N GLY A 40 52.58 -24.63 -28.36
CA GLY A 40 51.52 -24.54 -27.36
C GLY A 40 50.27 -23.88 -27.93
N ILE A 41 49.17 -24.62 -27.85
CA ILE A 41 47.82 -24.06 -28.01
C ILE A 41 47.67 -22.95 -26.99
N SER A 42 47.64 -21.71 -27.48
CA SER A 42 47.29 -20.53 -26.69
C SER A 42 45.83 -20.74 -26.27
N ALA A 43 45.59 -21.00 -24.98
CA ALA A 43 44.24 -21.03 -24.47
C ALA A 43 43.64 -19.63 -24.65
N GLU A 44 42.58 -19.55 -25.43
CA GLU A 44 41.77 -18.33 -25.57
C GLU A 44 41.27 -17.93 -24.17
N PRO A 45 41.40 -16.66 -23.77
CA PRO A 45 40.94 -16.25 -22.43
C PRO A 45 39.45 -16.58 -22.30
N THR A 46 39.08 -17.34 -21.29
CA THR A 46 37.67 -17.56 -20.92
C THR A 46 37.05 -16.20 -20.65
N PRO A 47 35.95 -15.84 -21.36
CA PRO A 47 35.33 -14.54 -21.15
C PRO A 47 34.90 -14.40 -19.65
N GLU A 48 35.27 -13.28 -19.05
CA GLU A 48 34.76 -12.95 -17.70
C GLU A 48 33.24 -12.92 -17.73
N PRO A 49 32.57 -13.47 -16.69
CA PRO A 49 31.11 -13.44 -16.65
C PRO A 49 30.63 -11.99 -16.63
N THR A 50 29.74 -11.65 -17.56
CA THR A 50 29.10 -10.33 -17.59
C THR A 50 28.36 -10.08 -16.27
N PRO A 51 28.56 -8.94 -15.61
CA PRO A 51 27.81 -8.62 -14.40
C PRO A 51 26.29 -8.67 -14.66
N LEU A 52 25.54 -9.22 -13.70
CA LEU A 52 24.08 -9.23 -13.76
C LEU A 52 23.52 -7.82 -13.74
N THR A 53 22.49 -7.57 -14.52
CA THR A 53 21.69 -6.35 -14.45
C THR A 53 20.96 -6.25 -13.10
N PRO A 54 20.48 -5.06 -12.67
CA PRO A 54 19.67 -4.93 -11.46
C PRO A 54 18.45 -5.85 -11.42
N VAL A 55 17.79 -6.04 -12.56
CA VAL A 55 16.63 -6.95 -12.72
C VAL A 55 17.05 -8.41 -12.53
N GLU A 56 18.11 -8.85 -13.20
CA GLU A 56 18.63 -10.21 -13.03
C GLU A 56 19.09 -10.49 -11.60
N THR A 57 19.69 -9.47 -10.95
CA THR A 57 20.09 -9.55 -9.55
C THR A 57 18.88 -9.75 -8.63
N LEU A 58 17.79 -8.99 -8.85
CA LEU A 58 16.55 -9.15 -8.09
C LEU A 58 15.93 -10.52 -8.29
N LEU A 59 15.82 -10.98 -9.54
CA LEU A 59 15.24 -12.30 -9.86
C LEU A 59 16.10 -13.45 -9.33
N ALA A 60 17.41 -13.28 -9.24
CA ALA A 60 18.33 -14.25 -8.63
C ALA A 60 18.27 -14.25 -7.09
N SER A 61 17.68 -13.24 -6.45
CA SER A 61 17.56 -13.16 -4.99
C SER A 61 16.40 -13.98 -4.40
N THR A 62 15.58 -14.60 -5.25
CA THR A 62 14.40 -15.37 -4.83
C THR A 62 14.20 -16.64 -5.65
N ASP A 63 13.73 -17.70 -4.99
CA ASP A 63 13.32 -18.96 -5.62
C ASP A 63 11.81 -18.97 -5.99
N ASP A 64 11.06 -17.88 -5.72
CA ASP A 64 9.65 -17.80 -6.09
C ASP A 64 9.46 -17.82 -7.61
N PRO A 65 8.81 -18.84 -8.19
CA PRO A 65 8.58 -18.92 -9.63
C PRO A 65 7.64 -17.80 -10.13
N ASN A 66 6.83 -17.20 -9.23
CA ASN A 66 5.91 -16.12 -9.54
C ASN A 66 6.55 -14.74 -9.33
N ALA A 67 7.82 -14.67 -8.94
CA ALA A 67 8.50 -13.39 -8.78
C ALA A 67 8.56 -12.63 -10.11
N CYS A 68 8.25 -11.35 -10.05
CA CYS A 68 8.21 -10.41 -11.15
C CYS A 68 9.06 -9.18 -10.82
N ALA A 69 10.07 -8.89 -11.62
CA ALA A 69 10.86 -7.65 -11.49
C ALA A 69 10.14 -6.52 -12.23
N VAL A 70 9.73 -5.50 -11.50
CA VAL A 70 9.09 -4.29 -12.01
C VAL A 70 10.14 -3.20 -12.16
N SER A 71 10.44 -2.80 -13.37
CA SER A 71 11.31 -1.69 -13.71
C SER A 71 10.50 -0.41 -13.94
N PHE A 72 11.15 0.73 -13.80
CA PHE A 72 10.55 2.04 -13.95
C PHE A 72 11.28 2.84 -15.03
N ALA A 73 10.52 3.49 -15.91
CA ALA A 73 11.04 4.29 -17.01
C ALA A 73 10.26 5.60 -17.15
N GLY A 74 10.82 6.56 -17.85
CA GLY A 74 10.20 7.85 -18.13
C GLY A 74 11.19 9.00 -17.97
N ASP A 75 10.85 10.18 -18.48
CA ASP A 75 11.69 11.37 -18.31
C ASP A 75 11.81 11.75 -16.84
N GLY A 76 13.04 11.86 -16.34
CA GLY A 76 13.31 12.21 -14.93
C GLY A 76 12.89 11.15 -13.91
N VAL A 77 12.61 9.92 -14.32
CA VAL A 77 12.38 8.77 -13.44
C VAL A 77 13.73 8.12 -13.12
N ASP A 78 14.10 8.16 -11.84
CA ASP A 78 15.29 7.48 -11.30
C ASP A 78 14.84 6.58 -10.13
N GLN A 79 14.27 5.42 -10.47
CA GLN A 79 13.78 4.44 -9.52
C GLN A 79 14.42 3.09 -9.75
N ALA A 80 14.96 2.50 -8.69
CA ALA A 80 15.46 1.13 -8.75
C ALA A 80 14.29 0.15 -8.99
N PRO A 81 14.51 -0.96 -9.72
CA PRO A 81 13.50 -1.98 -9.91
C PRO A 81 13.13 -2.62 -8.56
N ILE A 82 11.88 -3.07 -8.44
CA ILE A 82 11.35 -3.75 -7.26
C ILE A 82 10.84 -5.14 -7.61
N LEU A 83 10.79 -6.02 -6.60
CA LEU A 83 10.22 -7.36 -6.74
C LEU A 83 8.73 -7.32 -6.38
N GLN A 84 7.90 -7.92 -7.22
CA GLN A 84 6.47 -8.16 -7.02
C GLN A 84 6.18 -9.65 -7.23
N THR A 85 4.94 -10.07 -6.98
CA THR A 85 4.50 -11.45 -7.24
C THR A 85 3.40 -11.44 -8.30
N GLN A 86 3.58 -12.17 -9.38
CA GLN A 86 2.61 -12.36 -10.46
C GLN A 86 1.24 -12.79 -9.90
N GLY A 87 0.18 -12.10 -10.28
CA GLY A 87 -1.19 -12.43 -9.87
C GLY A 87 -1.59 -11.97 -8.47
N THR A 88 -0.75 -11.15 -7.80
CA THR A 88 -1.16 -10.34 -6.64
C THR A 88 -1.39 -8.89 -7.06
N LEU A 89 -2.05 -8.08 -6.25
CA LEU A 89 -2.09 -6.64 -6.49
C LEU A 89 -0.69 -6.02 -6.35
N TYR A 90 -0.40 -4.96 -7.13
CA TYR A 90 0.83 -4.21 -6.95
C TYR A 90 0.90 -3.63 -5.53
N ALA A 91 2.06 -3.71 -4.91
CA ALA A 91 2.31 -3.19 -3.57
C ALA A 91 3.54 -2.27 -3.55
N GLY A 92 3.44 -1.14 -2.83
CA GLY A 92 4.57 -0.24 -2.62
C GLY A 92 5.19 0.33 -3.91
N LEU A 93 4.38 0.61 -4.94
CA LEU A 93 4.86 1.31 -6.11
C LEU A 93 5.39 2.69 -5.70
N PRO A 94 6.60 3.08 -6.12
CA PRO A 94 7.17 4.36 -5.71
C PRO A 94 6.36 5.53 -6.26
N ILE A 95 6.30 6.62 -5.49
CA ILE A 95 5.80 7.93 -5.91
C ILE A 95 7.01 8.84 -6.02
N PRO A 96 7.67 8.92 -7.18
CA PRO A 96 8.88 9.71 -7.33
C PRO A 96 8.60 11.20 -7.17
N GLY A 97 9.58 11.94 -6.63
CA GLY A 97 9.54 13.39 -6.53
C GLY A 97 10.41 14.03 -7.61
N ARG A 98 9.94 15.12 -8.20
CA ARG A 98 10.69 15.97 -9.13
C ARG A 98 10.36 17.43 -8.85
N GLU A 99 11.37 18.28 -8.74
CA GLU A 99 11.18 19.73 -8.53
C GLU A 99 10.36 20.34 -9.67
N GLY A 100 9.34 21.11 -9.32
CA GLY A 100 8.45 21.79 -10.28
C GLY A 100 7.53 20.85 -11.07
N ALA A 101 7.37 19.59 -10.65
CA ALA A 101 6.50 18.63 -11.31
C ALA A 101 5.66 17.83 -10.32
N VAL A 102 4.51 17.34 -10.78
CA VAL A 102 3.57 16.49 -10.06
C VAL A 102 3.56 15.13 -10.73
N PHE A 103 3.79 14.08 -9.97
CA PHE A 103 3.77 12.73 -10.52
C PHE A 103 2.35 12.36 -10.97
N ALA A 104 2.20 11.95 -12.24
CA ALA A 104 0.90 11.65 -12.83
C ALA A 104 0.59 10.15 -12.90
N GLY A 105 1.41 9.31 -12.26
CA GLY A 105 1.19 7.87 -12.13
C GLY A 105 2.05 7.02 -13.03
N TRP A 106 1.90 5.71 -12.85
CA TRP A 106 2.55 4.66 -13.64
C TRP A 106 1.60 4.13 -14.71
N TYR A 107 2.15 3.77 -15.86
CA TYR A 107 1.40 3.26 -17.02
C TYR A 107 2.09 2.05 -17.63
N ALA A 108 1.31 1.18 -18.28
CA ALA A 108 1.84 -0.02 -18.93
C ALA A 108 2.69 0.31 -20.18
N THR A 109 2.40 1.44 -20.87
CA THR A 109 3.10 1.85 -22.08
C THR A 109 3.52 3.33 -22.03
N PRO A 110 4.56 3.74 -22.76
CA PRO A 110 4.94 5.14 -22.86
C PRO A 110 3.86 5.99 -23.56
N GLU A 111 3.07 5.41 -24.47
CA GLU A 111 1.97 6.09 -25.16
C GLU A 111 0.85 6.43 -24.18
N ASP A 112 0.46 5.50 -23.31
CA ASP A 112 -0.52 5.72 -22.25
C ASP A 112 -0.05 6.77 -21.24
N ALA A 113 1.23 6.73 -20.88
CA ALA A 113 1.85 7.72 -20.01
C ALA A 113 1.79 9.13 -20.63
N ALA A 114 2.13 9.26 -21.91
CA ALA A 114 2.08 10.54 -22.63
C ALA A 114 0.64 11.08 -22.79
N ALA A 115 -0.35 10.19 -22.84
CA ALA A 115 -1.77 10.52 -22.94
C ALA A 115 -2.45 10.73 -21.58
N PHE A 116 -1.79 10.46 -20.46
CA PHE A 116 -2.39 10.39 -19.12
C PHE A 116 -3.64 9.49 -19.10
N ALA A 117 -3.55 8.34 -19.76
CA ALA A 117 -4.68 7.44 -20.01
C ALA A 117 -5.15 6.77 -18.70
N VAL A 118 -6.13 7.36 -18.01
CA VAL A 118 -6.63 6.88 -16.71
C VAL A 118 -6.95 5.38 -16.70
N PRO A 119 -7.62 4.79 -17.72
CA PRO A 119 -7.91 3.36 -17.71
C PRO A 119 -6.69 2.43 -17.85
N ALA A 120 -5.53 2.99 -18.24
CA ALA A 120 -4.26 2.25 -18.38
C ALA A 120 -3.27 2.58 -17.24
N ARG A 121 -3.70 3.38 -16.25
CA ARG A 121 -2.87 3.72 -15.10
C ARG A 121 -2.77 2.54 -14.15
N ILE A 122 -1.56 2.26 -13.70
CA ILE A 122 -1.23 1.11 -12.84
C ILE A 122 -0.97 1.58 -11.42
N ASN A 123 -1.66 0.97 -10.46
CA ASN A 123 -1.43 1.17 -9.03
C ASN A 123 -1.76 -0.09 -8.22
N GLY A 124 -1.92 0.04 -6.90
CA GLY A 124 -2.25 -1.06 -5.99
C GLY A 124 -3.67 -1.62 -6.12
N SER A 125 -4.50 -1.15 -7.06
CA SER A 125 -5.77 -1.79 -7.41
C SER A 125 -5.67 -2.78 -8.57
N GLU A 126 -4.50 -2.81 -9.25
CA GLU A 126 -4.27 -3.64 -10.43
C GLU A 126 -3.44 -4.89 -10.09
N MET A 127 -3.72 -5.99 -10.80
CA MET A 127 -2.95 -7.22 -10.66
C MET A 127 -1.60 -7.11 -11.36
N VAL A 128 -0.54 -7.60 -10.71
CA VAL A 128 0.79 -7.74 -11.31
C VAL A 128 0.71 -8.69 -12.50
N ALA A 129 1.06 -8.19 -13.69
CA ALA A 129 1.11 -8.94 -14.92
C ALA A 129 2.49 -8.78 -15.59
N CYS A 130 3.26 -9.88 -15.65
CA CYS A 130 4.61 -9.89 -16.18
C CYS A 130 4.75 -10.82 -17.36
N THR A 131 5.61 -10.46 -18.31
CA THR A 131 6.10 -11.34 -19.37
C THR A 131 7.55 -11.72 -19.03
N ASP A 132 7.87 -13.00 -19.05
CA ASP A 132 9.20 -13.51 -18.70
C ASP A 132 9.71 -12.99 -17.34
N ARG A 133 8.82 -12.91 -16.35
CA ARG A 133 9.06 -12.42 -14.99
C ARG A 133 9.50 -10.94 -14.92
N GLN A 134 9.19 -10.13 -15.92
CA GLN A 134 9.57 -8.71 -15.99
C GLN A 134 8.44 -7.86 -16.55
N VAL A 135 8.35 -6.63 -16.06
CA VAL A 135 7.51 -5.57 -16.61
C VAL A 135 8.19 -4.21 -16.41
N THR A 136 7.99 -3.30 -17.35
CA THR A 136 8.42 -1.91 -17.20
C THR A 136 7.19 -1.02 -17.11
N LEU A 137 7.13 -0.20 -16.04
CA LEU A 137 6.11 0.82 -15.87
C LEU A 137 6.69 2.18 -16.26
N HIS A 138 5.87 2.98 -16.95
CA HIS A 138 6.26 4.28 -17.50
C HIS A 138 5.61 5.40 -16.67
N GLY A 139 6.45 6.25 -16.04
CA GLY A 139 6.01 7.40 -15.25
C GLY A 139 5.68 8.61 -16.11
N ALA A 140 4.67 9.36 -15.71
CA ALA A 140 4.29 10.63 -16.34
C ALA A 140 4.29 11.78 -15.34
N TRP A 141 4.35 13.01 -15.83
CA TRP A 141 4.42 14.22 -15.03
C TRP A 141 3.47 15.30 -15.56
N LYS A 142 2.82 16.00 -14.64
CA LYS A 142 2.08 17.24 -14.88
C LYS A 142 2.83 18.42 -14.25
N THR A 143 2.47 19.63 -14.64
CA THR A 143 2.87 20.81 -13.87
C THR A 143 1.98 20.99 -12.64
N PRO A 144 2.43 21.71 -11.59
CA PRO A 144 1.57 22.05 -10.45
C PRO A 144 0.31 22.83 -10.86
N GLU A 145 0.43 23.70 -11.87
CA GLU A 145 -0.68 24.49 -12.39
C GLU A 145 -1.75 23.60 -13.08
N GLU A 146 -1.33 22.63 -13.90
CA GLU A 146 -2.23 21.65 -14.52
C GLU A 146 -2.95 20.81 -13.47
N ASN A 147 -2.21 20.33 -12.43
CA ASN A 147 -2.78 19.56 -11.35
C ASN A 147 -3.81 20.38 -10.55
N ALA A 148 -3.49 21.62 -10.20
CA ALA A 148 -4.38 22.50 -9.46
C ALA A 148 -5.63 22.90 -10.28
N ALA A 149 -5.47 23.12 -11.59
CA ALA A 149 -6.56 23.50 -12.47
C ALA A 149 -7.62 22.40 -12.65
N GLU A 150 -7.29 21.15 -12.38
CA GLU A 150 -8.22 20.03 -12.42
C GLU A 150 -9.25 20.08 -11.29
N ASP A 151 -8.95 20.79 -10.19
CA ASP A 151 -9.82 20.94 -9.01
C ASP A 151 -10.39 19.61 -8.52
N ALA A 152 -9.56 18.56 -8.49
CA ALA A 152 -10.00 17.22 -8.18
C ALA A 152 -10.50 17.12 -6.73
N ARG A 153 -11.65 16.44 -6.57
CA ARG A 153 -12.36 16.26 -5.29
C ARG A 153 -12.61 14.78 -5.08
N ILE A 154 -11.85 14.16 -4.20
CA ILE A 154 -11.83 12.71 -4.02
C ILE A 154 -12.81 12.30 -2.90
N PRO A 155 -13.93 11.63 -3.22
CA PRO A 155 -14.84 11.07 -2.22
C PRO A 155 -14.23 9.84 -1.55
N ILE A 156 -14.39 9.76 -0.22
CA ILE A 156 -14.19 8.55 0.58
C ILE A 156 -15.58 8.07 0.98
N LEU A 157 -16.05 6.95 0.42
CA LEU A 157 -17.34 6.37 0.76
C LEU A 157 -17.23 5.56 2.05
N MET A 158 -18.11 5.80 3.00
CA MET A 158 -18.13 5.14 4.31
C MET A 158 -19.38 4.30 4.47
N TYR A 159 -19.22 2.98 4.45
CA TYR A 159 -20.23 1.99 4.79
C TYR A 159 -20.00 1.46 6.22
N HIS A 160 -20.95 0.70 6.77
CA HIS A 160 -20.82 0.01 8.06
C HIS A 160 -21.39 -1.41 8.00
N GLN A 161 -22.73 -1.57 8.11
CA GLN A 161 -23.40 -2.85 8.07
C GLN A 161 -24.17 -3.04 6.76
N PHE A 162 -24.48 -4.29 6.45
CA PHE A 162 -25.22 -4.66 5.24
C PHE A 162 -26.44 -5.50 5.57
N THR A 163 -27.49 -5.38 4.75
CA THR A 163 -28.71 -6.17 4.91
C THR A 163 -29.21 -6.71 3.58
N THR A 164 -29.79 -7.90 3.60
CA THR A 164 -30.53 -8.47 2.46
C THR A 164 -32.00 -8.04 2.44
N ASN A 165 -32.48 -7.34 3.48
CA ASN A 165 -33.85 -6.86 3.56
C ASN A 165 -34.01 -5.53 2.81
N PRO A 166 -34.73 -5.49 1.67
CA PRO A 166 -34.92 -4.27 0.91
C PRO A 166 -35.71 -3.18 1.65
N GLU A 167 -36.49 -3.55 2.68
CA GLU A 167 -37.20 -2.60 3.55
C GLU A 167 -36.30 -2.07 4.70
N GLY A 168 -35.07 -2.57 4.78
CA GLY A 168 -34.08 -2.21 5.80
C GLY A 168 -34.33 -2.82 7.17
N GLU A 169 -33.42 -2.55 8.07
CA GLU A 169 -33.46 -3.01 9.44
C GLU A 169 -34.34 -2.09 10.32
N SER A 170 -34.71 -2.58 11.51
CA SER A 170 -35.41 -1.78 12.52
C SER A 170 -34.45 -1.24 13.58
N GLY A 171 -34.88 -0.22 14.30
CA GLY A 171 -34.13 0.31 15.44
C GLY A 171 -33.23 1.51 15.08
N TRP A 172 -32.45 1.94 16.07
CA TRP A 172 -31.68 3.20 15.99
C TRP A 172 -30.47 3.10 15.04
N LEU A 173 -29.93 1.89 14.81
CA LEU A 173 -28.83 1.65 13.87
C LEU A 173 -29.27 1.51 12.41
N ARG A 174 -30.58 1.58 12.11
CA ARG A 174 -31.10 1.40 10.74
C ARG A 174 -30.32 2.21 9.68
N GLY A 175 -29.96 3.43 10.03
CA GLY A 175 -29.22 4.30 9.11
C GLY A 175 -27.83 3.80 8.73
N ASN A 176 -27.21 2.92 9.52
CA ASN A 176 -25.88 2.36 9.26
C ASN A 176 -25.92 1.22 8.24
N TYR A 177 -27.10 0.60 8.01
CA TYR A 177 -27.20 -0.49 7.08
C TYR A 177 -27.29 0.00 5.64
N ALA A 178 -26.55 -0.62 4.74
CA ALA A 178 -26.74 -0.51 3.29
C ALA A 178 -27.49 -1.77 2.81
N TYR A 179 -28.51 -1.58 1.95
CA TYR A 179 -29.12 -2.71 1.27
C TYR A 179 -28.13 -3.30 0.27
N ILE A 180 -27.93 -4.61 0.29
CA ILE A 180 -26.89 -5.27 -0.53
C ILE A 180 -27.14 -5.09 -2.04
N GLY A 181 -28.39 -4.95 -2.46
CA GLY A 181 -28.73 -4.65 -3.86
C GLY A 181 -28.30 -3.24 -4.29
N ASP A 182 -28.39 -2.25 -3.40
CA ASP A 182 -27.85 -0.91 -3.66
C ASP A 182 -26.33 -0.96 -3.70
N PHE A 183 -25.69 -1.67 -2.78
CA PHE A 183 -24.23 -1.83 -2.77
C PHE A 183 -23.70 -2.52 -4.03
N ASP A 184 -24.37 -3.57 -4.51
CA ASP A 184 -24.03 -4.23 -5.79
C ASP A 184 -24.12 -3.23 -6.97
N ALA A 185 -25.16 -2.40 -7.01
CA ALA A 185 -25.29 -1.36 -8.03
C ALA A 185 -24.20 -0.28 -7.91
N HIS A 186 -23.85 0.12 -6.68
CA HIS A 186 -22.77 1.07 -6.41
C HIS A 186 -21.40 0.55 -6.89
N MET A 187 -21.04 -0.68 -6.54
CA MET A 187 -19.77 -1.28 -6.95
C MET A 187 -19.71 -1.54 -8.44
N ASN A 188 -20.83 -1.94 -9.06
CA ASN A 188 -20.93 -2.02 -10.52
C ASN A 188 -20.67 -0.67 -11.19
N HIS A 189 -21.27 0.42 -10.68
CA HIS A 189 -21.05 1.76 -11.21
C HIS A 189 -19.59 2.21 -11.06
N VAL A 190 -18.99 1.97 -9.92
CA VAL A 190 -17.56 2.27 -9.67
C VAL A 190 -16.67 1.50 -10.66
N ALA A 191 -16.90 0.19 -10.83
CA ALA A 191 -16.07 -0.66 -11.68
C ALA A 191 -16.23 -0.34 -13.19
N THR A 192 -17.44 0.01 -13.63
CA THR A 192 -17.74 0.21 -15.07
C THR A 192 -17.80 1.69 -15.49
N GLY A 193 -17.87 2.60 -14.53
CA GLY A 193 -18.00 4.04 -14.76
C GLY A 193 -16.67 4.76 -15.04
N GLY A 194 -15.54 4.03 -15.15
CA GLY A 194 -14.24 4.63 -15.41
C GLY A 194 -13.64 5.36 -14.20
N PHE A 195 -13.99 4.93 -12.99
CA PHE A 195 -13.39 5.46 -11.77
C PHE A 195 -11.98 4.91 -11.56
N TYR A 196 -11.10 5.78 -11.11
CA TYR A 196 -9.80 5.40 -10.58
C TYR A 196 -9.92 5.06 -9.09
N LEU A 197 -9.25 4.00 -8.64
CA LEU A 197 -9.26 3.53 -7.25
C LEU A 197 -7.89 3.82 -6.62
N PRO A 198 -7.68 5.01 -6.03
CA PRO A 198 -6.37 5.35 -5.48
C PRO A 198 -6.06 4.52 -4.22
N THR A 199 -4.77 4.23 -4.03
CA THR A 199 -4.25 3.76 -2.74
C THR A 199 -4.18 4.90 -1.73
N TRP A 200 -3.99 4.56 -0.45
CA TRP A 200 -3.82 5.58 0.58
C TRP A 200 -2.53 6.40 0.40
N ASP A 201 -1.44 5.76 -0.07
CA ASP A 201 -0.20 6.47 -0.40
C ASP A 201 -0.41 7.48 -1.53
N GLU A 202 -1.19 7.11 -2.56
CA GLU A 202 -1.55 8.03 -3.64
C GLU A 202 -2.42 9.19 -3.13
N LEU A 203 -3.40 8.90 -2.25
CA LEU A 203 -4.21 9.95 -1.63
C LEU A 203 -3.34 10.91 -0.81
N SER A 204 -2.40 10.38 -0.03
CA SER A 204 -1.44 11.18 0.72
C SER A 204 -0.59 12.08 -0.19
N GLY A 205 -0.04 11.51 -1.27
CA GLY A 205 0.71 12.26 -2.28
C GLY A 205 -0.12 13.34 -2.98
N PHE A 206 -1.41 13.06 -3.23
CA PHE A 206 -2.35 14.03 -3.80
C PHE A 206 -2.63 15.20 -2.86
N ILE A 207 -2.88 14.92 -1.59
CA ILE A 207 -3.09 15.97 -0.57
C ILE A 207 -1.89 16.90 -0.49
N ASP A 208 -0.66 16.36 -0.59
CA ASP A 208 0.58 17.13 -0.59
C ASP A 208 0.83 17.88 -1.92
N GLY A 209 0.00 17.69 -2.94
CA GLY A 209 0.21 18.24 -4.28
C GLY A 209 1.38 17.61 -5.04
N ARG A 210 1.90 16.46 -4.58
CA ARG A 210 3.02 15.72 -5.21
C ARG A 210 2.56 14.69 -6.26
N LEU A 211 1.30 14.28 -6.18
CA LEU A 211 0.71 13.28 -7.07
C LEU A 211 -0.62 13.79 -7.62
N TRP A 212 -0.85 13.56 -8.90
CA TRP A 212 -2.11 13.83 -9.56
C TRP A 212 -3.08 12.66 -9.36
N LEU A 213 -4.34 12.97 -8.97
CA LEU A 213 -5.47 12.04 -9.05
C LEU A 213 -6.49 12.58 -10.04
N PRO A 214 -7.05 11.74 -10.94
CA PRO A 214 -8.10 12.17 -11.84
C PRO A 214 -9.39 12.47 -11.07
N ASN A 215 -10.22 13.37 -11.60
CA ASN A 215 -11.50 13.77 -10.99
C ASN A 215 -12.44 12.60 -10.70
N ARG A 216 -12.45 11.56 -11.56
CA ARG A 216 -13.21 10.32 -11.32
C ARG A 216 -12.38 9.33 -10.48
N SER A 217 -11.99 9.73 -9.29
CA SER A 217 -11.37 8.86 -8.30
C SER A 217 -12.32 8.65 -7.14
N VAL A 218 -12.32 7.46 -6.53
CA VAL A 218 -13.14 7.13 -5.37
C VAL A 218 -12.43 6.11 -4.46
N ILE A 219 -12.55 6.30 -3.15
CA ILE A 219 -12.11 5.32 -2.15
C ILE A 219 -13.33 4.73 -1.48
N VAL A 220 -13.42 3.39 -1.43
CA VAL A 220 -14.51 2.66 -0.79
C VAL A 220 -14.04 2.16 0.57
N THR A 221 -14.77 2.47 1.64
CA THR A 221 -14.42 2.04 3.00
C THR A 221 -15.60 1.44 3.75
N ASP A 222 -15.30 0.52 4.65
CA ASP A 222 -16.21 -0.07 5.62
C ASP A 222 -15.66 0.17 7.03
N ASP A 223 -16.52 0.59 7.96
CA ASP A 223 -16.19 0.75 9.36
C ASP A 223 -16.64 -0.45 10.18
N ASP A 224 -15.96 -0.69 11.30
CA ASP A 224 -16.21 -1.74 12.29
C ASP A 224 -15.84 -3.17 11.84
N ALA A 225 -15.68 -3.44 10.54
CA ALA A 225 -15.50 -4.79 10.01
C ALA A 225 -16.58 -5.76 10.55
N ASP A 226 -17.85 -5.34 10.47
CA ASP A 226 -19.00 -6.12 10.94
C ASP A 226 -19.12 -7.47 10.18
N GLN A 227 -19.77 -8.47 10.77
CA GLN A 227 -19.91 -9.76 10.11
C GLN A 227 -20.65 -9.65 8.77
N THR A 228 -21.58 -8.71 8.64
CA THR A 228 -22.31 -8.49 7.39
C THR A 228 -21.43 -7.92 6.26
N TRP A 229 -20.37 -7.20 6.61
CA TRP A 229 -19.33 -6.83 5.63
C TRP A 229 -18.69 -8.06 5.00
N PHE A 230 -18.24 -9.02 5.82
CA PHE A 230 -17.60 -10.24 5.34
C PHE A 230 -18.56 -11.14 4.55
N ASP A 231 -19.79 -11.31 5.05
CA ASP A 231 -20.73 -12.28 4.50
C ASP A 231 -21.43 -11.76 3.24
N LEU A 232 -21.67 -10.46 3.13
CA LEU A 232 -22.51 -9.86 2.09
C LEU A 232 -21.71 -8.94 1.14
N ALA A 233 -20.89 -8.02 1.67
CA ALA A 233 -20.26 -7.01 0.86
C ALA A 233 -18.96 -7.48 0.19
N VAL A 234 -18.11 -8.24 0.88
CA VAL A 234 -16.86 -8.75 0.31
C VAL A 234 -17.07 -9.56 -0.98
N PRO A 235 -18.07 -10.46 -1.10
CA PRO A 235 -18.36 -11.11 -2.37
C PRO A 235 -18.70 -10.15 -3.53
N VAL A 236 -19.30 -9.00 -3.22
CA VAL A 236 -19.59 -7.96 -4.21
C VAL A 236 -18.31 -7.21 -4.60
N VAL A 237 -17.49 -6.88 -3.62
CA VAL A 237 -16.16 -6.27 -3.85
C VAL A 237 -15.31 -7.16 -4.77
N ASP A 238 -15.26 -8.46 -4.49
CA ASP A 238 -14.54 -9.44 -5.31
C ASP A 238 -15.10 -9.56 -6.73
N LYS A 239 -16.43 -9.61 -6.86
CA LYS A 239 -17.13 -9.70 -8.15
C LYS A 239 -16.73 -8.56 -9.09
N TYR A 240 -16.57 -7.36 -8.56
CA TYR A 240 -16.27 -6.16 -9.33
C TYR A 240 -14.80 -5.73 -9.26
N GLN A 241 -13.98 -6.43 -8.48
CA GLN A 241 -12.56 -6.12 -8.27
C GLN A 241 -12.32 -4.68 -7.80
N VAL A 242 -13.19 -4.19 -6.90
CA VAL A 242 -13.11 -2.83 -6.37
C VAL A 242 -12.20 -2.79 -5.15
N LEU A 243 -11.07 -2.09 -5.24
CA LEU A 243 -10.21 -1.87 -4.08
C LEU A 243 -10.99 -1.15 -2.98
N SER A 244 -11.05 -1.75 -1.81
CA SER A 244 -11.78 -1.24 -0.65
C SER A 244 -10.93 -1.33 0.63
N THR A 245 -11.35 -0.63 1.66
CA THR A 245 -10.67 -0.63 2.97
C THR A 245 -11.66 -1.01 4.06
N SER A 246 -11.31 -2.00 4.87
CA SER A 246 -12.04 -2.35 6.09
C SER A 246 -11.28 -1.78 7.30
N PHE A 247 -11.90 -0.86 8.02
CA PHE A 247 -11.39 -0.29 9.26
C PHE A 247 -11.77 -1.20 10.43
N MET A 248 -10.77 -1.86 11.03
CA MET A 248 -10.94 -2.93 11.99
C MET A 248 -10.65 -2.47 13.42
N ILE A 249 -11.53 -2.82 14.35
CA ILE A 249 -11.30 -2.70 15.81
C ILE A 249 -10.49 -3.93 16.21
N THR A 250 -9.17 -3.81 16.31
CA THR A 250 -8.25 -4.95 16.37
C THR A 250 -8.24 -5.70 17.70
N ALA A 251 -8.88 -5.17 18.75
CA ALA A 251 -9.14 -5.93 19.98
C ALA A 251 -10.20 -7.04 19.79
N TYR A 252 -11.12 -6.86 18.84
CA TYR A 252 -12.23 -7.79 18.62
C TYR A 252 -12.07 -8.60 17.34
N ARG A 253 -11.35 -8.07 16.34
CA ARG A 253 -11.20 -8.71 15.04
C ARG A 253 -9.76 -8.64 14.54
N GLN A 254 -9.19 -9.80 14.21
CA GLN A 254 -7.82 -9.95 13.74
C GLN A 254 -7.73 -10.85 12.50
N ASP A 255 -8.87 -11.11 11.86
CA ASP A 255 -8.97 -11.97 10.69
C ASP A 255 -8.01 -11.47 9.58
N PRO A 256 -7.45 -12.39 8.77
CA PRO A 256 -6.69 -11.99 7.58
C PRO A 256 -7.58 -11.24 6.60
N ALA A 257 -6.98 -10.57 5.63
CA ALA A 257 -7.75 -9.95 4.55
C ALA A 257 -8.61 -11.02 3.84
N PRO A 258 -9.94 -10.80 3.74
CA PRO A 258 -10.84 -11.80 3.17
C PRO A 258 -10.70 -11.91 1.64
N SER A 259 -10.05 -10.90 1.02
CA SER A 259 -9.88 -10.72 -0.40
C SER A 259 -8.64 -9.87 -0.67
N PRO A 260 -7.96 -10.04 -1.82
CA PRO A 260 -6.89 -9.12 -2.23
C PRO A 260 -7.38 -7.67 -2.40
N TYR A 261 -8.66 -7.47 -2.71
CA TYR A 261 -9.28 -6.15 -2.88
C TYR A 261 -9.75 -5.51 -1.57
N VAL A 262 -9.50 -6.13 -0.40
CA VAL A 262 -9.85 -5.58 0.91
C VAL A 262 -8.59 -5.27 1.72
N LEU A 263 -8.25 -3.99 1.80
CA LEU A 263 -7.18 -3.49 2.66
C LEU A 263 -7.68 -3.46 4.12
N ARG A 264 -6.90 -4.02 5.06
CA ARG A 264 -7.20 -3.93 6.50
C ARG A 264 -6.49 -2.72 7.08
N ARG A 265 -7.26 -1.82 7.72
CA ARG A 265 -6.73 -0.60 8.33
C ARG A 265 -7.32 -0.41 9.73
N SER A 266 -6.72 0.48 10.50
CA SER A 266 -7.04 0.64 11.92
C SER A 266 -8.34 1.41 12.15
N HIS A 267 -9.23 0.82 12.97
CA HIS A 267 -10.31 1.54 13.66
C HIS A 267 -10.01 1.61 15.17
N THR A 268 -8.73 1.79 15.53
CA THR A 268 -8.10 1.66 16.84
C THR A 268 -7.97 0.19 17.31
N HIS A 269 -7.21 -0.03 18.39
CA HIS A 269 -7.19 -1.35 19.03
C HIS A 269 -8.43 -1.52 19.92
N ASP A 270 -8.61 -0.70 20.96
CA ASP A 270 -9.73 -0.81 21.96
C ASP A 270 -10.37 0.54 22.29
N MET A 271 -10.23 1.57 21.44
CA MET A 271 -10.83 2.88 21.71
C MET A 271 -12.22 3.09 21.09
N HIS A 272 -12.81 2.09 20.44
CA HIS A 272 -14.15 2.15 19.87
C HIS A 272 -15.24 1.91 20.94
N GLN A 273 -15.21 2.72 21.98
CA GLN A 273 -16.13 2.71 23.12
C GLN A 273 -16.43 4.14 23.56
N ALA A 274 -17.57 4.35 24.25
CA ALA A 274 -17.87 5.65 24.83
C ALA A 274 -16.85 6.02 25.92
N GLY A 275 -16.33 7.22 25.83
CA GLY A 275 -15.49 7.83 26.84
C GLY A 275 -16.29 8.46 27.99
N ALA A 276 -15.59 8.97 29.00
CA ALA A 276 -16.20 9.58 30.19
C ALA A 276 -17.01 10.86 29.86
N ASN A 277 -16.68 11.55 28.77
CA ASN A 277 -17.39 12.74 28.28
C ASN A 277 -18.59 12.43 27.38
N GLY A 278 -18.87 11.15 27.09
CA GLY A 278 -19.92 10.69 26.17
C GLY A 278 -19.48 10.60 24.69
N ASP A 279 -18.31 11.13 24.32
CA ASP A 279 -17.70 10.96 23.01
C ASP A 279 -16.90 9.64 22.92
N GLY A 280 -16.31 9.36 21.77
CA GLY A 280 -15.39 8.24 21.61
C GLY A 280 -14.23 8.31 22.60
N ARG A 281 -13.80 7.16 23.14
CA ARG A 281 -12.77 7.04 24.17
C ARG A 281 -11.46 7.74 23.79
N ILE A 282 -11.11 7.80 22.51
CA ILE A 282 -9.91 8.47 22.00
C ILE A 282 -9.82 9.95 22.38
N THR A 283 -10.96 10.64 22.56
CA THR A 283 -10.99 12.06 22.96
C THR A 283 -10.75 12.28 24.46
N ASN A 284 -10.71 11.21 25.24
CA ASN A 284 -10.52 11.23 26.69
C ASN A 284 -9.13 10.77 27.13
N TYR A 285 -8.36 10.17 26.20
CA TYR A 285 -7.05 9.60 26.49
C TYR A 285 -5.94 10.64 26.33
N ALA A 286 -4.89 10.49 27.14
CA ALA A 286 -3.66 11.23 26.94
C ALA A 286 -2.86 10.66 25.77
N VAL A 287 -1.97 11.48 25.21
CA VAL A 287 -1.13 11.10 24.06
C VAL A 287 -0.44 9.73 24.22
N PRO A 288 0.21 9.40 25.37
CA PRO A 288 0.85 8.09 25.53
C PRO A 288 -0.11 6.90 25.47
N GLU A 289 -1.36 7.07 25.94
CA GLU A 289 -2.39 6.02 25.91
C GLU A 289 -2.86 5.79 24.47
N ILE A 290 -3.04 6.88 23.70
CA ILE A 290 -3.38 6.82 22.28
C ILE A 290 -2.26 6.13 21.49
N VAL A 291 -1.00 6.53 21.73
CA VAL A 291 0.17 5.88 21.09
C VAL A 291 0.18 4.38 21.38
N ALA A 292 -0.02 3.97 22.63
CA ALA A 292 -0.01 2.56 23.01
C ALA A 292 -1.11 1.74 22.32
N ASP A 293 -2.32 2.27 22.21
CA ASP A 293 -3.45 1.62 21.52
C ASP A 293 -3.19 1.53 20.02
N MET A 294 -2.71 2.60 19.40
CA MET A 294 -2.42 2.63 17.96
C MET A 294 -1.24 1.72 17.59
N GLU A 295 -0.22 1.61 18.45
CA GLU A 295 0.86 0.64 18.28
C GLU A 295 0.34 -0.81 18.39
N ALA A 296 -0.57 -1.10 19.33
CA ALA A 296 -1.21 -2.41 19.42
C ALA A 296 -2.01 -2.74 18.16
N SER A 297 -2.74 -1.77 17.61
CA SER A 297 -3.43 -1.94 16.33
C SER A 297 -2.47 -2.21 15.18
N ALA A 298 -1.38 -1.43 15.10
CA ALA A 298 -0.37 -1.58 14.06
C ALA A 298 0.36 -2.93 14.13
N GLN A 299 0.57 -3.49 15.32
CA GLN A 299 1.15 -4.84 15.49
C GLN A 299 0.27 -5.93 14.86
N VAL A 300 -1.06 -5.78 14.91
CA VAL A 300 -2.00 -6.73 14.28
C VAL A 300 -2.05 -6.54 12.77
N LEU A 301 -2.07 -5.28 12.31
CA LEU A 301 -2.35 -4.95 10.90
C LEU A 301 -1.08 -4.86 10.04
N GLY A 302 0.07 -4.57 10.63
CA GLY A 302 1.35 -4.39 9.94
C GLY A 302 1.51 -3.04 9.24
N VAL A 303 0.57 -2.10 9.40
CA VAL A 303 0.53 -0.82 8.67
C VAL A 303 0.11 0.34 9.57
N LYS A 304 0.51 1.57 9.19
CA LYS A 304 0.21 2.83 9.89
C LYS A 304 -0.23 3.96 8.94
N GLU A 305 -0.58 3.65 7.70
CA GLU A 305 -0.84 4.69 6.68
C GLU A 305 -2.12 5.47 6.96
N VAL A 306 -3.18 4.80 7.44
CA VAL A 306 -4.47 5.44 7.73
C VAL A 306 -5.22 4.73 8.85
N MET A 307 -6.01 5.51 9.60
CA MET A 307 -7.02 4.99 10.53
C MET A 307 -8.37 5.69 10.34
N ALA A 308 -9.45 5.13 10.91
CA ALA A 308 -10.73 5.83 11.08
C ALA A 308 -10.95 6.14 12.56
N TYR A 309 -11.41 7.36 12.86
CA TYR A 309 -11.73 7.74 14.25
C TYR A 309 -13.01 7.02 14.72
N PRO A 310 -12.99 6.37 15.91
CA PRO A 310 -14.19 5.82 16.53
C PRO A 310 -15.30 6.86 16.63
N PHE A 311 -16.49 6.56 16.09
CA PHE A 311 -17.63 7.46 16.00
C PHE A 311 -17.35 8.77 15.23
N GLY A 312 -16.19 8.89 14.60
CA GLY A 312 -15.69 10.14 14.00
C GLY A 312 -15.20 11.19 14.98
N HIS A 313 -15.12 10.86 16.26
CA HIS A 313 -14.73 11.79 17.33
C HIS A 313 -13.21 11.92 17.45
N TYR A 314 -12.73 13.15 17.45
CA TYR A 314 -11.30 13.46 17.59
C TYR A 314 -11.09 14.85 18.23
N ASN A 315 -9.87 15.13 18.64
CA ASN A 315 -9.40 16.42 19.13
C ASN A 315 -7.89 16.56 18.85
N ASP A 316 -7.29 17.68 19.24
CA ASP A 316 -5.86 17.92 19.02
C ASP A 316 -4.97 16.91 19.74
N THR A 317 -5.39 16.40 20.91
CA THR A 317 -4.67 15.35 21.65
C THR A 317 -4.68 14.03 20.86
N ALA A 318 -5.82 13.68 20.24
CA ALA A 318 -5.94 12.50 19.37
C ALA A 318 -5.03 12.63 18.15
N LYS A 319 -5.05 13.77 17.46
CA LYS A 319 -4.15 14.03 16.32
C LYS A 319 -2.67 13.94 16.73
N GLU A 320 -2.30 14.49 17.89
CA GLU A 320 -0.92 14.41 18.38
C GLU A 320 -0.51 12.96 18.71
N GLY A 321 -1.41 12.18 19.31
CA GLY A 321 -1.20 10.77 19.57
C GLY A 321 -0.96 9.98 18.27
N LEU A 322 -1.74 10.24 17.23
CA LEU A 322 -1.56 9.62 15.91
C LEU A 322 -0.21 9.98 15.27
N ARG A 323 0.20 11.27 15.34
CA ARG A 323 1.51 11.69 14.82
C ARG A 323 2.65 10.97 15.54
N GLN A 324 2.59 10.87 16.87
CA GLN A 324 3.61 10.19 17.67
C GLN A 324 3.61 8.67 17.43
N ALA A 325 2.45 8.06 17.17
CA ALA A 325 2.34 6.67 16.77
C ALA A 325 2.79 6.43 15.32
N GLY A 326 3.03 7.48 14.53
CA GLY A 326 3.47 7.40 13.15
C GLY A 326 2.35 7.09 12.14
N PHE A 327 1.09 7.35 12.50
CA PHE A 327 -0.02 7.29 11.54
C PHE A 327 -0.03 8.55 10.67
N GLU A 328 -0.15 8.36 9.37
CA GLU A 328 -0.07 9.46 8.40
C GLU A 328 -1.41 10.15 8.20
N MET A 329 -2.50 9.37 8.15
CA MET A 329 -3.84 9.88 7.86
C MET A 329 -4.88 9.37 8.87
N ALA A 330 -5.95 10.15 9.03
CA ALA A 330 -7.10 9.76 9.84
C ALA A 330 -8.41 10.28 9.24
N ARG A 331 -9.36 9.36 9.02
CA ARG A 331 -10.67 9.65 8.45
C ARG A 331 -11.68 9.95 9.55
N THR A 332 -12.48 11.00 9.34
CA THR A 332 -13.58 11.45 10.19
C THR A 332 -14.94 11.03 9.61
N ILE A 333 -16.04 11.47 10.24
CA ILE A 333 -17.40 11.39 9.67
C ILE A 333 -17.88 12.74 9.10
N GLU A 334 -17.00 13.74 9.02
CA GLU A 334 -17.34 15.06 8.50
C GLU A 334 -17.66 14.98 7.00
N PRO A 335 -18.82 15.51 6.57
CA PRO A 335 -19.19 15.43 5.16
C PRO A 335 -18.25 16.26 4.28
N GLY A 336 -17.77 15.68 3.17
CA GLY A 336 -16.94 16.42 2.23
C GLY A 336 -16.10 15.52 1.35
N TYR A 337 -15.19 16.17 0.63
CA TYR A 337 -14.27 15.54 -0.33
C TYR A 337 -12.84 15.91 0.05
N VAL A 338 -11.91 15.00 -0.21
CA VAL A 338 -10.48 15.28 -0.06
C VAL A 338 -10.00 16.08 -1.26
N THR A 339 -9.24 17.15 -0.98
CA THR A 339 -8.62 18.04 -1.96
C THR A 339 -7.14 18.23 -1.63
N ILE A 340 -6.38 18.85 -2.53
CA ILE A 340 -5.02 19.30 -2.23
C ILE A 340 -5.06 20.21 -1.00
N GLY A 341 -4.18 19.93 -0.01
CA GLY A 341 -4.08 20.69 1.24
C GLY A 341 -5.09 20.31 2.33
N THR A 342 -5.92 19.29 2.14
CA THR A 342 -6.77 18.72 3.19
C THR A 342 -5.91 18.29 4.40
N ASP A 343 -6.39 18.53 5.62
CA ASP A 343 -5.71 18.00 6.83
C ASP A 343 -5.74 16.47 6.83
N LYS A 344 -4.58 15.85 6.66
CA LYS A 344 -4.43 14.39 6.63
C LYS A 344 -4.99 13.69 7.87
N LEU A 345 -4.98 14.37 9.04
CA LEU A 345 -5.54 13.83 10.27
C LEU A 345 -7.00 14.24 10.51
N ALA A 346 -7.69 14.72 9.46
CA ALA A 346 -9.12 15.04 9.51
C ALA A 346 -9.75 14.88 8.11
N LEU A 347 -9.59 13.70 7.49
CA LEU A 347 -10.14 13.44 6.16
C LEU A 347 -11.66 13.44 6.19
N PRO A 348 -12.33 14.24 5.34
CA PRO A 348 -13.78 14.21 5.20
C PRO A 348 -14.25 12.93 4.49
N THR A 349 -15.55 12.64 4.57
CA THR A 349 -16.12 11.41 4.03
C THR A 349 -17.53 11.62 3.48
N ILE A 350 -18.00 10.68 2.69
CA ILE A 350 -19.37 10.55 2.22
C ILE A 350 -19.99 9.34 2.90
N ARG A 351 -20.83 9.58 3.91
CA ARG A 351 -21.52 8.49 4.59
C ARG A 351 -22.62 7.91 3.73
N ILE A 352 -22.62 6.60 3.53
CA ILE A 352 -23.66 5.87 2.82
C ILE A 352 -24.62 5.28 3.85
N ASN A 353 -25.86 5.75 3.81
CA ASN A 353 -26.92 5.34 4.71
C ASN A 353 -27.94 4.46 3.96
N TYR A 354 -28.78 3.74 4.72
CA TYR A 354 -29.92 3.03 4.16
C TYR A 354 -30.79 3.94 3.28
N GLY A 355 -31.19 3.39 2.13
CA GLY A 355 -32.01 4.11 1.15
C GLY A 355 -31.24 5.01 0.18
N MET A 356 -29.92 5.04 0.28
CA MET A 356 -29.07 5.69 -0.72
C MET A 356 -28.80 4.70 -1.87
N GLY A 357 -29.72 4.66 -2.83
CA GLY A 357 -29.55 3.86 -4.05
C GLY A 357 -28.59 4.51 -5.06
N LEU A 358 -28.47 3.90 -6.25
CA LEU A 358 -27.50 4.30 -7.28
C LEU A 358 -27.58 5.79 -7.66
N ASP A 359 -28.78 6.33 -7.86
CA ASP A 359 -28.96 7.74 -8.26
C ASP A 359 -28.38 8.69 -7.19
N ALA A 360 -28.55 8.35 -5.92
CA ALA A 360 -27.97 9.14 -4.82
C ALA A 360 -26.44 9.09 -4.84
N LEU A 361 -25.84 7.92 -5.08
CA LEU A 361 -24.39 7.78 -5.21
C LEU A 361 -23.86 8.58 -6.41
N VAL A 362 -24.47 8.42 -7.60
CA VAL A 362 -24.06 9.14 -8.82
C VAL A 362 -24.07 10.66 -8.62
N ASN A 363 -25.07 11.20 -7.91
CA ASN A 363 -25.11 12.63 -7.58
C ASN A 363 -23.96 13.10 -6.68
N LEU A 364 -23.32 12.18 -5.95
CA LEU A 364 -22.21 12.48 -5.03
C LEU A 364 -20.83 12.27 -5.66
N ILE A 365 -20.70 11.30 -6.57
CA ILE A 365 -19.38 10.94 -7.12
C ILE A 365 -19.24 11.13 -8.63
N GLY A 366 -20.32 11.38 -9.37
CA GLY A 366 -20.36 11.62 -10.81
C GLY A 366 -20.63 10.40 -11.67
#